data_cec6a73b9dc3fa29fbec579f451410ff
#
_entry.id   cec6a73b9dc3fa29fbec579f451410ff
#
_cell.length_a   1.000
_cell.length_b   1.000
_cell.length_c   1.000
_cell.angle_alpha   90.00
_cell.angle_beta   90.00
_cell.angle_gamma   90.00
#
_symmetry.space_group_name_H-M   'P 1'
#
loop_
_entity.id
_entity.type
_entity.pdbx_description
1 polymer ?
#
loop_
_entity_poly.entity_id
_entity_poly.type
_entity_poly.pdbx_seq_one_letter_code
_entity_poly.pdbx_strand_id
1 'polypeptide(L)'
;NAYTDKELVTVTVPNAVGIHNLGTINQSIGASYSYNNEGTVSYYETSLIEGPVYKLVGVLSSGSGYATLNGNNLTTTGGSGNGLTLRITSNPAGNVTGVTIASRGTGYKAGDIVTISGGNANATVKILNIMKSNGVVEIEKIEGNAYTGTFSFNAVDENGNVVNFNKGTFYKVPAY
;
A
#
# COMPACT_ATOMS: atom_id res chain seq x y z
N ASN A 1 6.81 8.62 -17.58
CA ASN A 1 5.62 8.98 -18.37
C ASN A 1 5.72 8.37 -19.75
N ALA A 2 4.60 7.88 -20.29
CA ALA A 2 4.44 7.54 -21.71
C ALA A 2 3.25 8.34 -22.23
N TYR A 3 3.40 9.00 -23.34
CA TYR A 3 2.35 9.84 -23.92
C TYR A 3 2.33 9.76 -25.44
N THR A 4 1.15 9.99 -25.99
CA THR A 4 0.92 10.41 -27.37
C THR A 4 0.32 11.82 -27.31
N ASP A 5 0.02 12.44 -28.45
CA ASP A 5 -0.65 13.75 -28.47
C ASP A 5 -2.01 13.76 -27.75
N LYS A 6 -2.58 12.59 -27.47
CA LYS A 6 -3.90 12.39 -26.87
C LYS A 6 -3.90 11.60 -25.57
N GLU A 7 -2.88 10.81 -25.28
CA GLU A 7 -2.84 9.87 -24.17
C GLU A 7 -1.59 10.05 -23.33
N LEU A 8 -1.75 9.99 -22.01
CA LEU A 8 -0.66 10.07 -21.06
C LEU A 8 -0.83 8.99 -19.98
N VAL A 9 0.18 8.15 -19.80
CA VAL A 9 0.31 7.25 -18.64
C VAL A 9 1.40 7.81 -17.74
N THR A 10 1.06 8.03 -16.47
CA THR A 10 1.99 8.45 -15.44
C THR A 10 2.10 7.36 -14.37
N VAL A 11 3.33 7.08 -13.94
CA VAL A 11 3.61 6.14 -12.85
C VAL A 11 4.48 6.84 -11.81
N THR A 12 4.05 6.79 -10.55
CA THR A 12 4.79 7.30 -9.40
C THR A 12 5.22 6.11 -8.55
N VAL A 13 6.52 5.89 -8.44
CA VAL A 13 7.12 4.79 -7.67
C VAL A 13 8.41 5.26 -7.00
N PRO A 14 8.88 4.59 -5.92
CA PRO A 14 10.18 4.85 -5.34
C PRO A 14 11.32 4.69 -6.37
N ASN A 15 12.37 5.50 -6.23
CA ASN A 15 13.59 5.39 -7.02
C ASN A 15 14.41 4.15 -6.58
N ALA A 16 13.91 2.96 -6.90
CA ALA A 16 14.53 1.69 -6.55
C ALA A 16 14.15 0.60 -7.55
N VAL A 17 15.13 -0.22 -7.92
CA VAL A 17 14.90 -1.45 -8.69
C VAL A 17 14.04 -2.40 -7.86
N GLY A 18 13.10 -3.08 -8.50
CA GLY A 18 12.22 -4.06 -7.90
C GLY A 18 10.75 -3.87 -8.23
N ILE A 19 9.91 -4.64 -7.54
CA ILE A 19 8.47 -4.68 -7.73
C ILE A 19 7.77 -3.71 -6.77
N HIS A 20 6.97 -2.81 -7.32
CA HIS A 20 6.19 -1.80 -6.60
C HIS A 20 4.70 -2.05 -6.82
N ASN A 21 3.97 -2.40 -5.76
CA ASN A 21 2.52 -2.63 -5.81
C ASN A 21 1.77 -1.30 -5.75
N LEU A 22 0.93 -1.02 -6.75
CA LEU A 22 0.16 0.21 -6.89
C LEU A 22 -1.09 0.23 -6.01
N GLY A 23 -1.50 1.42 -5.56
CA GLY A 23 -2.70 1.61 -4.74
C GLY A 23 -2.58 1.09 -3.31
N THR A 24 -1.39 0.73 -2.85
CA THR A 24 -1.16 0.14 -1.52
C THR A 24 -0.66 1.13 -0.47
N ILE A 25 -0.10 2.25 -0.92
CA ILE A 25 0.38 3.33 -0.04
C ILE A 25 -0.13 4.65 -0.60
N ASN A 26 -0.77 5.43 0.25
CA ASN A 26 -1.34 6.74 0.01
C ASN A 26 -0.59 7.54 -1.07
N GLN A 27 -1.12 7.62 -2.28
CA GLN A 27 -0.68 8.37 -3.48
C GLN A 27 0.83 8.39 -3.82
N SER A 28 1.70 7.94 -2.93
CA SER A 28 3.16 7.91 -3.16
C SER A 28 3.60 6.75 -4.06
N ILE A 29 2.73 5.76 -4.28
CA ILE A 29 2.92 4.68 -5.25
C ILE A 29 1.61 4.50 -6.00
N GLY A 30 1.53 5.03 -7.20
CA GLY A 30 0.31 5.04 -7.99
C GLY A 30 0.58 5.15 -9.48
N ALA A 31 -0.45 4.99 -10.27
CA ALA A 31 -0.45 5.26 -11.70
C ALA A 31 -1.72 6.01 -12.09
N SER A 32 -1.63 6.79 -13.14
CA SER A 32 -2.78 7.45 -13.76
C SER A 32 -2.72 7.33 -15.28
N TYR A 33 -3.88 7.43 -15.88
CA TYR A 33 -4.07 7.50 -17.31
C TYR A 33 -4.98 8.68 -17.63
N SER A 34 -4.61 9.48 -18.59
CA SER A 34 -5.49 10.51 -19.14
C SER A 34 -5.58 10.40 -20.65
N TYR A 35 -6.77 10.69 -21.16
CA TYR A 35 -7.06 10.72 -22.58
C TYR A 35 -7.77 12.01 -22.93
N ASN A 36 -7.22 12.73 -23.90
CA ASN A 36 -7.81 13.97 -24.43
C ASN A 36 -8.50 13.70 -25.76
N ASN A 37 -9.82 13.80 -25.79
CA ASN A 37 -10.63 13.71 -26.99
C ASN A 37 -11.22 15.07 -27.32
N GLU A 38 -10.61 15.77 -28.29
CA GLU A 38 -11.10 17.06 -28.83
C GLU A 38 -11.39 18.10 -27.73
N GLY A 39 -10.53 18.17 -26.71
CA GLY A 39 -10.65 19.12 -25.60
C GLY A 39 -11.38 18.58 -24.36
N THR A 40 -11.94 17.37 -24.44
CA THR A 40 -12.49 16.67 -23.26
C THR A 40 -11.45 15.72 -22.71
N VAL A 41 -11.03 15.94 -21.47
CA VAL A 41 -10.04 15.09 -20.79
C VAL A 41 -10.75 14.10 -19.88
N SER A 42 -10.56 12.81 -20.13
CA SER A 42 -10.90 11.74 -19.20
C SER A 42 -9.68 11.41 -18.38
N TYR A 43 -9.84 11.29 -17.05
CA TYR A 43 -8.77 11.00 -16.12
C TYR A 43 -9.11 9.79 -15.25
N TYR A 44 -8.18 8.87 -15.15
CA TYR A 44 -8.27 7.63 -14.39
C TYR A 44 -7.05 7.50 -13.50
N GLU A 45 -7.24 7.05 -12.26
CA GLU A 45 -6.13 6.84 -11.33
C GLU A 45 -6.27 5.55 -10.52
N THR A 46 -5.16 5.04 -10.05
CA THR A 46 -5.16 3.95 -9.08
C THR A 46 -5.62 4.49 -7.74
N SER A 47 -6.70 3.91 -7.20
CA SER A 47 -7.26 4.28 -5.91
C SER A 47 -6.64 3.48 -4.76
N LEU A 48 -6.77 3.99 -3.54
CA LEU A 48 -6.53 3.17 -2.35
C LEU A 48 -7.60 2.08 -2.28
N ILE A 49 -7.16 0.82 -2.29
CA ILE A 49 -8.06 -0.32 -2.19
C ILE A 49 -8.09 -0.87 -0.76
N GLU A 50 -9.21 -1.50 -0.42
CA GLU A 50 -9.40 -2.17 0.87
C GLU A 50 -9.13 -3.67 0.75
N GLY A 51 -8.57 -4.26 1.81
CA GLY A 51 -8.32 -5.70 1.80
C GLY A 51 -7.73 -6.25 3.09
N PRO A 52 -7.39 -7.54 3.07
CA PRO A 52 -6.64 -8.16 4.16
C PRO A 52 -5.24 -7.53 4.29
N VAL A 53 -4.75 -7.41 5.52
CA VAL A 53 -3.41 -6.85 5.80
C VAL A 53 -2.32 -7.77 5.25
N TYR A 54 -1.40 -7.21 4.48
CA TYR A 54 -0.23 -7.95 3.97
C TYR A 54 1.00 -7.73 4.86
N LYS A 55 1.34 -6.46 5.16
CA LYS A 55 2.56 -6.09 5.88
C LYS A 55 2.30 -4.92 6.83
N LEU A 56 3.00 -4.94 7.95
CA LEU A 56 3.01 -3.89 8.97
C LEU A 56 4.29 -3.07 8.86
N VAL A 57 4.23 -1.78 9.22
CA VAL A 57 5.43 -0.95 9.41
C VAL A 57 6.19 -1.43 10.64
N GLY A 58 5.45 -1.84 11.70
CA GLY A 58 5.95 -2.22 13.01
C GLY A 58 5.17 -1.51 14.11
N VAL A 59 5.68 -1.62 15.33
CA VAL A 59 5.10 -0.96 16.51
C VAL A 59 5.37 0.53 16.43
N LEU A 60 4.31 1.36 16.44
CA LEU A 60 4.40 2.83 16.51
C LEU A 60 4.46 3.30 17.96
N SER A 61 3.59 2.76 18.80
CA SER A 61 3.60 2.97 20.24
C SER A 61 3.67 1.62 20.92
N SER A 62 4.62 1.45 21.82
CA SER A 62 4.83 0.18 22.53
C SER A 62 3.80 -0.08 23.61
N GLY A 63 3.05 0.94 24.02
CA GLY A 63 2.07 0.82 25.09
C GLY A 63 2.65 0.32 26.40
N SER A 64 1.77 -0.17 27.27
CA SER A 64 2.12 -0.74 28.58
C SER A 64 1.13 -1.79 29.03
N GLY A 65 1.51 -2.60 30.03
CA GLY A 65 0.61 -3.61 30.63
C GLY A 65 0.53 -4.92 29.84
N TYR A 66 1.42 -5.17 28.89
CA TYR A 66 1.41 -6.38 28.03
C TYR A 66 2.35 -7.50 28.50
N ALA A 67 2.97 -7.39 29.69
CA ALA A 67 3.97 -8.39 30.15
C ALA A 67 3.41 -9.83 30.20
N THR A 68 2.18 -10.01 30.71
CA THR A 68 1.53 -11.32 30.80
C THR A 68 0.90 -11.81 29.50
N LEU A 69 0.88 -10.96 28.48
CA LEU A 69 0.28 -11.22 27.16
C LEU A 69 1.31 -11.61 26.12
N ASN A 70 2.58 -11.68 26.50
CA ASN A 70 3.67 -12.07 25.61
C ASN A 70 3.40 -13.41 24.89
N GLY A 71 3.53 -13.44 23.57
CA GLY A 71 3.27 -14.60 22.75
C GLY A 71 1.79 -14.88 22.42
N ASN A 72 0.84 -14.10 22.96
CA ASN A 72 -0.58 -14.27 22.68
C ASN A 72 -1.00 -13.60 21.36
N ASN A 73 -2.05 -14.12 20.76
CA ASN A 73 -2.76 -13.49 19.64
C ASN A 73 -3.82 -12.55 20.22
N LEU A 74 -3.66 -11.27 19.96
CA LEU A 74 -4.57 -10.22 20.43
C LEU A 74 -5.34 -9.61 19.28
N THR A 75 -6.59 -9.27 19.53
CA THR A 75 -7.42 -8.53 18.57
C THR A 75 -6.94 -7.07 18.44
N THR A 76 -7.35 -6.42 17.37
CA THR A 76 -7.08 -5.01 17.17
C THR A 76 -8.37 -4.23 17.01
N THR A 77 -8.33 -2.94 17.33
CA THR A 77 -9.40 -1.96 17.11
C THR A 77 -8.87 -0.77 16.34
N GLY A 78 -9.74 -0.02 15.65
CA GLY A 78 -9.37 1.12 14.82
C GLY A 78 -8.96 0.70 13.40
N GLY A 79 -8.57 1.69 12.60
CA GLY A 79 -8.43 1.53 11.17
C GLY A 79 -9.78 1.42 10.45
N SER A 80 -9.77 1.18 9.13
CA SER A 80 -10.99 1.06 8.31
C SER A 80 -11.58 -0.36 8.30
N GLY A 81 -10.78 -1.37 8.66
CA GLY A 81 -11.14 -2.79 8.60
C GLY A 81 -11.51 -3.42 9.95
N ASN A 82 -11.64 -4.74 9.92
CA ASN A 82 -11.92 -5.54 11.11
C ASN A 82 -11.26 -6.93 11.03
N GLY A 83 -11.19 -7.64 12.18
CA GLY A 83 -10.73 -9.02 12.25
C GLY A 83 -9.22 -9.22 12.16
N LEU A 84 -8.41 -8.16 12.16
CA LEU A 84 -6.95 -8.28 12.30
C LEU A 84 -6.62 -8.73 13.72
N THR A 85 -5.81 -9.79 13.84
CA THR A 85 -5.21 -10.21 15.09
C THR A 85 -3.70 -10.28 14.96
N LEU A 86 -3.02 -9.88 16.02
CA LEU A 86 -1.56 -9.82 16.07
C LEU A 86 -1.02 -10.66 17.21
N ARG A 87 -0.04 -11.51 16.91
CA ARG A 87 0.78 -12.12 17.93
C ARG A 87 1.83 -11.11 18.38
N ILE A 88 1.85 -10.81 19.68
CA ILE A 88 2.76 -9.82 20.23
C ILE A 88 4.01 -10.45 20.86
N THR A 89 5.08 -9.69 20.86
CA THR A 89 6.24 -9.89 21.74
C THR A 89 6.31 -8.69 22.67
N SER A 90 6.45 -8.90 23.97
CA SER A 90 6.57 -7.85 24.95
C SER A 90 7.76 -8.10 25.91
N ASN A 91 8.30 -7.03 26.48
CA ASN A 91 9.33 -7.10 27.49
C ASN A 91 8.74 -7.25 28.91
N PRO A 92 9.54 -7.55 29.94
CA PRO A 92 9.07 -7.66 31.32
C PRO A 92 8.43 -6.37 31.88
N ALA A 93 8.77 -5.20 31.34
CA ALA A 93 8.14 -3.92 31.70
C ALA A 93 6.74 -3.75 31.09
N GLY A 94 6.29 -4.70 30.26
CA GLY A 94 4.97 -4.68 29.62
C GLY A 94 4.86 -3.83 28.36
N ASN A 95 5.96 -3.46 27.75
CA ASN A 95 5.97 -2.77 26.46
C ASN A 95 5.98 -3.77 25.30
N VAL A 96 5.17 -3.56 24.28
CA VAL A 96 5.20 -4.35 23.04
C VAL A 96 6.47 -3.99 22.25
N THR A 97 7.29 -5.01 21.96
CA THR A 97 8.56 -4.87 21.24
C THR A 97 8.51 -5.43 19.84
N GLY A 98 7.50 -6.24 19.54
CA GLY A 98 7.31 -6.82 18.21
C GLY A 98 5.90 -7.34 17.99
N VAL A 99 5.54 -7.45 16.72
CA VAL A 99 4.24 -7.99 16.29
C VAL A 99 4.40 -8.84 15.04
N THR A 100 3.60 -9.91 14.96
CA THR A 100 3.41 -10.70 13.74
C THR A 100 1.92 -10.87 13.46
N ILE A 101 1.54 -10.94 12.19
CA ILE A 101 0.13 -11.11 11.79
C ILE A 101 -0.28 -12.55 12.08
N ALA A 102 -1.29 -12.73 12.93
CA ALA A 102 -1.93 -14.03 13.20
C ALA A 102 -3.18 -14.22 12.32
N SER A 103 -4.03 -13.19 12.18
CA SER A 103 -5.12 -13.13 11.21
C SER A 103 -5.09 -11.79 10.48
N ARG A 104 -5.32 -11.81 9.18
CA ARG A 104 -5.16 -10.62 8.31
C ARG A 104 -6.35 -9.67 8.33
N GLY A 105 -7.50 -10.12 8.84
CA GLY A 105 -8.74 -9.34 8.76
C GLY A 105 -9.17 -8.99 7.34
N THR A 106 -10.08 -8.04 7.21
CA THR A 106 -10.61 -7.54 5.93
C THR A 106 -10.93 -6.04 6.03
N GLY A 107 -11.02 -5.34 4.88
CA GLY A 107 -11.47 -3.95 4.81
C GLY A 107 -10.44 -2.91 5.26
N TYR A 108 -9.19 -3.29 5.50
CA TYR A 108 -8.12 -2.37 5.87
C TYR A 108 -7.55 -1.64 4.66
N LYS A 109 -7.04 -0.44 4.92
CA LYS A 109 -6.27 0.38 3.96
C LYS A 109 -4.82 0.49 4.41
N ALA A 110 -3.93 0.66 3.44
CA ALA A 110 -2.55 1.05 3.74
C ALA A 110 -2.53 2.43 4.43
N GLY A 111 -1.76 2.53 5.50
CA GLY A 111 -1.72 3.73 6.34
C GLY A 111 -2.60 3.67 7.58
N ASP A 112 -3.55 2.75 7.67
CA ASP A 112 -4.36 2.55 8.85
C ASP A 112 -3.50 2.33 10.11
N ILE A 113 -3.93 2.94 11.21
CA ILE A 113 -3.36 2.72 12.53
C ILE A 113 -4.36 1.93 13.35
N VAL A 114 -3.91 0.82 13.91
CA VAL A 114 -4.71 -0.04 14.77
C VAL A 114 -4.13 -0.08 16.18
N THR A 115 -5.00 -0.21 17.18
CA THR A 115 -4.65 -0.38 18.59
C THR A 115 -4.76 -1.85 18.96
N ILE A 116 -3.75 -2.38 19.63
CA ILE A 116 -3.72 -3.75 20.13
C ILE A 116 -4.53 -3.84 21.43
N SER A 117 -5.49 -4.76 21.45
CA SER A 117 -6.32 -5.01 22.65
C SER A 117 -5.50 -5.63 23.79
N GLY A 118 -5.97 -5.46 25.01
CA GLY A 118 -5.26 -5.93 26.22
C GLY A 118 -4.25 -4.90 26.73
N GLY A 119 -3.52 -5.27 27.78
CA GLY A 119 -2.69 -4.32 28.50
C GLY A 119 -3.49 -3.07 28.88
N ASN A 120 -2.94 -1.90 28.66
CA ASN A 120 -3.66 -0.62 28.82
C ASN A 120 -4.27 -0.13 27.50
N ALA A 121 -4.41 -0.99 26.48
CA ALA A 121 -4.96 -0.72 25.16
C ALA A 121 -4.35 0.54 24.49
N ASN A 122 -3.03 0.70 24.57
CA ASN A 122 -2.30 1.88 24.08
C ASN A 122 -1.11 1.54 23.19
N ALA A 123 -0.88 0.25 22.89
CA ALA A 123 0.08 -0.14 21.86
C ALA A 123 -0.57 0.00 20.48
N THR A 124 0.14 0.63 19.54
CA THR A 124 -0.38 0.87 18.20
C THR A 124 0.58 0.37 17.12
N VAL A 125 0.00 -0.02 15.99
CA VAL A 125 0.71 -0.54 14.82
C VAL A 125 0.15 0.13 13.56
N LYS A 126 1.01 0.44 12.60
CA LYS A 126 0.60 0.96 11.29
C LYS A 126 0.64 -0.12 10.23
N ILE A 127 -0.41 -0.20 9.44
CA ILE A 127 -0.49 -1.07 8.28
C ILE A 127 0.31 -0.45 7.14
N LEU A 128 1.28 -1.20 6.62
CA LEU A 128 2.09 -0.75 5.48
C LEU A 128 1.40 -1.06 4.17
N ASN A 129 0.99 -2.32 3.98
CA ASN A 129 0.37 -2.81 2.75
C ASN A 129 -0.78 -3.75 3.03
N ILE A 130 -1.71 -3.84 2.07
CA ILE A 130 -2.76 -4.85 2.01
C ILE A 130 -2.43 -5.92 0.96
N MET A 131 -3.14 -7.06 0.96
CA MET A 131 -2.90 -8.16 0.02
C MET A 131 -3.36 -7.88 -1.40
N LYS A 132 -4.30 -6.97 -1.58
CA LYS A 132 -4.75 -6.53 -2.90
C LYS A 132 -3.93 -5.34 -3.37
N SER A 133 -3.76 -5.20 -4.68
CA SER A 133 -3.19 -4.01 -5.31
C SER A 133 -3.96 -3.69 -6.60
N ASN A 134 -3.89 -2.44 -7.04
CA ASN A 134 -4.43 -2.03 -8.34
C ASN A 134 -3.53 -2.47 -9.50
N GLY A 135 -2.39 -3.01 -9.22
CA GLY A 135 -1.42 -3.43 -10.21
C GLY A 135 0.00 -3.39 -9.68
N VAL A 136 0.94 -3.54 -10.59
CA VAL A 136 2.36 -3.63 -10.29
C VAL A 136 3.17 -2.86 -11.31
N VAL A 137 4.24 -2.23 -10.84
CA VAL A 137 5.33 -1.71 -11.68
C VAL A 137 6.60 -2.42 -11.26
N GLU A 138 7.31 -2.98 -12.21
CA GLU A 138 8.63 -3.55 -11.99
C GLU A 138 9.68 -2.65 -12.63
N ILE A 139 10.56 -2.06 -11.82
CA ILE A 139 11.74 -1.35 -12.28
C ILE A 139 12.87 -2.38 -12.38
N GLU A 140 13.21 -2.75 -13.60
CA GLU A 140 14.26 -3.73 -13.89
C GLU A 140 15.65 -3.09 -13.84
N LYS A 141 15.76 -1.82 -14.28
CA LYS A 141 17.03 -1.11 -14.38
C LYS A 141 16.86 0.40 -14.23
N ILE A 142 17.84 1.01 -13.57
CA ILE A 142 18.02 2.47 -13.46
C ILE A 142 19.41 2.82 -13.98
N GLU A 143 19.48 3.70 -14.99
CA GLU A 143 20.72 4.20 -15.59
C GLU A 143 20.73 5.73 -15.52
N GLY A 144 21.40 6.30 -14.51
CA GLY A 144 21.30 7.72 -14.22
C GLY A 144 19.88 8.11 -13.82
N ASN A 145 19.21 8.94 -14.63
CA ASN A 145 17.79 9.31 -14.44
C ASN A 145 16.84 8.59 -15.41
N ALA A 146 17.30 7.50 -16.03
CA ALA A 146 16.51 6.74 -16.99
C ALA A 146 16.08 5.37 -16.43
N TYR A 147 14.82 5.03 -16.58
CA TYR A 147 14.18 3.85 -16.02
C TYR A 147 13.75 2.89 -17.13
N THR A 148 13.99 1.60 -16.91
CA THR A 148 13.51 0.51 -17.77
C THR A 148 12.74 -0.48 -16.95
N GLY A 149 11.61 -0.97 -17.46
CA GLY A 149 10.80 -1.95 -16.76
C GLY A 149 9.44 -2.19 -17.40
N THR A 150 8.54 -2.75 -16.61
CA THR A 150 7.20 -3.13 -17.03
C THR A 150 6.14 -2.61 -16.06
N PHE A 151 4.88 -2.55 -16.49
CA PHE A 151 3.75 -2.24 -15.65
C PHE A 151 2.47 -2.96 -16.08
N SER A 152 1.60 -3.19 -15.11
CA SER A 152 0.22 -3.57 -15.33
C SER A 152 -0.65 -2.96 -14.23
N PHE A 153 -1.79 -2.35 -14.55
CA PHE A 153 -2.65 -1.76 -13.54
C PHE A 153 -4.09 -1.56 -14.02
N ASN A 154 -4.99 -1.41 -13.06
CA ASN A 154 -6.35 -0.93 -13.24
C ASN A 154 -6.46 0.47 -12.64
N ALA A 155 -7.10 1.39 -13.34
CA ALA A 155 -7.39 2.72 -12.85
C ALA A 155 -8.87 3.03 -13.05
N VAL A 156 -9.42 3.90 -12.20
CA VAL A 156 -10.84 4.28 -12.20
C VAL A 156 -10.97 5.79 -12.35
N ASP A 157 -12.06 6.22 -13.01
CA ASP A 157 -12.47 7.63 -13.04
C ASP A 157 -13.43 7.95 -11.87
N GLU A 158 -13.87 9.20 -11.78
CA GLU A 158 -14.80 9.69 -10.77
C GLU A 158 -16.19 9.03 -10.83
N ASN A 159 -16.56 8.44 -11.98
CA ASN A 159 -17.83 7.75 -12.21
C ASN A 159 -17.74 6.23 -11.98
N GLY A 160 -16.55 5.72 -11.62
CA GLY A 160 -16.29 4.30 -11.41
C GLY A 160 -16.02 3.50 -12.67
N ASN A 161 -15.83 4.16 -13.82
CA ASN A 161 -15.41 3.47 -15.05
C ASN A 161 -13.96 3.02 -14.90
N VAL A 162 -13.64 1.83 -15.38
CA VAL A 162 -12.34 1.18 -15.21
C VAL A 162 -11.61 1.11 -16.54
N VAL A 163 -10.33 1.51 -16.53
CA VAL A 163 -9.37 1.18 -17.59
C VAL A 163 -8.38 0.15 -17.09
N ASN A 164 -7.92 -0.72 -17.98
CA ASN A 164 -7.06 -1.84 -17.66
C ASN A 164 -5.83 -1.86 -18.58
N PHE A 165 -4.65 -1.89 -17.99
CA PHE A 165 -3.38 -2.06 -18.67
C PHE A 165 -2.78 -3.40 -18.26
N ASN A 166 -2.92 -4.42 -19.11
CA ASN A 166 -2.50 -5.79 -18.79
C ASN A 166 -1.00 -6.01 -18.94
N LYS A 167 -0.35 -5.27 -19.84
CA LYS A 167 1.08 -5.37 -20.11
C LYS A 167 1.59 -4.10 -20.78
N GLY A 168 2.34 -3.31 -20.05
CA GLY A 168 3.05 -2.16 -20.55
C GLY A 168 4.56 -2.32 -20.34
N THR A 169 5.34 -1.69 -21.19
CA THR A 169 6.79 -1.64 -21.05
C THR A 169 7.25 -0.19 -21.16
N PHE A 170 8.30 0.16 -20.44
CA PHE A 170 9.01 1.42 -20.60
C PHE A 170 10.51 1.17 -20.71
N TYR A 171 11.15 1.86 -21.64
CA TYR A 171 12.57 1.69 -21.93
C TYR A 171 13.27 3.03 -21.92
N LYS A 172 14.22 3.20 -21.00
CA LYS A 172 15.02 4.42 -20.79
C LYS A 172 14.19 5.70 -20.70
N VAL A 173 13.03 5.61 -20.00
CA VAL A 173 12.17 6.76 -19.76
C VAL A 173 12.76 7.60 -18.63
N PRO A 174 12.98 8.94 -18.80
CA PRO A 174 13.49 9.79 -17.75
C PRO A 174 12.45 9.98 -16.64
N ALA A 175 12.89 10.04 -15.39
CA ALA A 175 12.05 10.49 -14.28
C ALA A 175 12.07 12.02 -14.19
N TYR A 176 10.96 12.57 -13.74
CA TYR A 176 10.77 14.01 -13.51
C TYR A 176 10.49 14.28 -12.03
#